data_308c34d1665d1b74592abe47814cd175
#
_entry.id   308c34d1665d1b74592abe47814cd175
#
_cell.length_a   1.000
_cell.length_b   1.000
_cell.length_c   1.000
_cell.angle_alpha   90.00
_cell.angle_beta   90.00
_cell.angle_gamma   90.00
#
_symmetry.space_group_name_H-M   'P 1'
#
loop_
_entity.id
_entity.type
_entity.pdbx_description
1 polymer ?
#
loop_
_entity_poly.entity_id
_entity_poly.type
_entity_poly.pdbx_seq_one_letter_code
_entity_poly.pdbx_strand_id
1 'polypeptide(L)'
;WHTVPGLCYLTPNKEYKDNGIARVLNFAGLVPPEQSRFFNWSKPFVQLETTRGCFNTCAFCVSGGEKPVRTLSIESIRERLQLIHAHGIKNVRVLDRTFNYNPRRAKELLRLFLEFHPDIRFHLEIHPALLSEELKEELSLLPKGLLHLEAGIQSLREPVLEKSRRMGKLSDALDGLR
;
A
#
# COMPACT_ATOMS: atom_id res chain seq x y z
N TRP A 1 19.14 -21.17 -14.54
CA TRP A 1 18.24 -21.04 -13.38
C TRP A 1 19.03 -20.71 -12.11
N HIS A 2 20.19 -21.35 -11.88
CA HIS A 2 21.03 -21.17 -10.68
C HIS A 2 21.61 -19.76 -10.51
N THR A 3 21.61 -18.95 -11.56
CA THR A 3 22.11 -17.55 -11.52
C THR A 3 21.01 -16.50 -11.36
N VAL A 4 19.73 -16.91 -11.33
CA VAL A 4 18.59 -15.98 -11.24
C VAL A 4 18.29 -15.70 -9.77
N PRO A 5 18.59 -14.50 -9.23
CA PRO A 5 18.30 -14.19 -7.83
C PRO A 5 16.79 -14.29 -7.53
N GLY A 6 16.44 -14.83 -6.38
CA GLY A 6 15.05 -14.96 -5.93
C GLY A 6 14.27 -16.11 -6.59
N LEU A 7 14.88 -16.88 -7.48
CA LEU A 7 14.21 -18.00 -8.12
C LEU A 7 14.33 -19.25 -7.26
N CYS A 8 13.17 -19.86 -6.97
CA CYS A 8 13.09 -21.21 -6.40
C CYS A 8 12.69 -22.19 -7.50
N TYR A 9 13.37 -23.32 -7.59
CA TYR A 9 13.12 -24.32 -8.63
C TYR A 9 13.50 -25.74 -8.20
N LEU A 10 12.97 -26.72 -8.94
CA LEU A 10 13.42 -28.09 -8.82
C LEU A 10 14.45 -28.41 -9.91
N THR A 11 15.54 -29.04 -9.52
CA THR A 11 16.54 -29.60 -10.46
C THR A 11 15.93 -30.78 -11.24
N PRO A 12 16.55 -31.23 -12.34
CA PRO A 12 16.13 -32.47 -12.99
C PRO A 12 16.06 -33.69 -12.06
N ASN A 13 16.88 -33.72 -11.02
CA ASN A 13 16.89 -34.77 -10.00
C ASN A 13 15.87 -34.54 -8.89
N LYS A 14 14.90 -33.57 -9.05
CA LYS A 14 13.86 -33.20 -8.08
C LYS A 14 14.40 -32.61 -6.76
N GLU A 15 15.62 -32.14 -6.71
CA GLU A 15 16.12 -31.41 -5.56
C GLU A 15 15.62 -29.96 -5.59
N TYR A 16 15.12 -29.48 -4.46
CA TYR A 16 14.73 -28.08 -4.30
C TYR A 16 15.98 -27.18 -4.19
N LYS A 17 16.01 -26.12 -4.97
CA LYS A 17 17.02 -25.07 -4.91
C LYS A 17 16.37 -23.72 -4.68
N ASP A 18 16.97 -22.94 -3.80
CA ASP A 18 16.57 -21.58 -3.46
C ASP A 18 17.76 -20.64 -3.70
N ASN A 19 17.60 -19.71 -4.64
CA ASN A 19 18.63 -18.72 -4.98
C ASN A 19 18.57 -17.48 -4.05
N GLY A 20 17.89 -17.57 -2.91
CA GLY A 20 17.80 -16.50 -1.93
C GLY A 20 16.74 -15.44 -2.27
N ILE A 21 16.92 -14.26 -1.72
CA ILE A 21 15.95 -13.15 -1.87
C ILE A 21 16.44 -12.15 -2.90
N ALA A 22 15.62 -11.90 -3.93
CA ALA A 22 15.81 -10.75 -4.83
C ALA A 22 14.90 -9.60 -4.39
N ARG A 23 15.47 -8.41 -4.21
CA ARG A 23 14.72 -7.21 -3.90
C ARG A 23 14.80 -6.22 -5.06
N VAL A 24 13.63 -5.82 -5.57
CA VAL A 24 13.55 -4.72 -6.51
C VAL A 24 13.72 -3.42 -5.73
N LEU A 25 14.80 -2.69 -5.97
CA LEU A 25 15.09 -1.42 -5.30
C LEU A 25 14.50 -0.22 -6.05
N ASN A 26 14.39 -0.32 -7.36
CA ASN A 26 13.84 0.72 -8.22
C ASN A 26 12.59 0.21 -8.96
N PHE A 27 11.47 0.91 -8.79
CA PHE A 27 10.21 0.58 -9.46
C PHE A 27 10.10 1.14 -10.88
N ALA A 28 10.93 2.11 -11.25
CA ALA A 28 10.84 2.78 -12.55
C ALA A 28 10.99 1.81 -13.75
N GLY A 29 11.67 0.68 -13.55
CA GLY A 29 11.84 -0.34 -14.57
C GLY A 29 10.81 -1.48 -14.55
N LEU A 30 9.83 -1.44 -13.64
CA LEU A 30 8.78 -2.46 -13.58
C LEU A 30 7.64 -2.12 -14.53
N VAL A 31 7.30 -3.07 -15.39
CA VAL A 31 6.10 -2.96 -16.23
C VAL A 31 4.86 -3.05 -15.32
N PRO A 32 3.94 -2.08 -15.38
CA PRO A 32 2.70 -2.11 -14.61
C PRO A 32 1.89 -3.38 -14.93
N PRO A 33 1.32 -4.06 -13.92
CA PRO A 33 0.50 -5.26 -14.14
C PRO A 33 -0.66 -5.02 -15.10
N GLU A 34 -1.21 -3.81 -15.12
CA GLU A 34 -2.34 -3.38 -15.97
C GLU A 34 -2.00 -3.42 -17.47
N GLN A 35 -0.72 -3.38 -17.82
CA GLN A 35 -0.26 -3.51 -19.22
C GLN A 35 -0.12 -4.98 -19.67
N SER A 36 -0.28 -5.93 -18.76
CA SER A 36 -0.20 -7.34 -19.11
C SER A 36 -1.45 -7.81 -19.83
N ARG A 37 -1.29 -8.57 -20.94
CA ARG A 37 -2.40 -9.25 -21.61
C ARG A 37 -3.16 -10.23 -20.73
N PHE A 38 -2.60 -10.63 -19.59
CA PHE A 38 -3.21 -11.53 -18.62
C PHE A 38 -3.93 -10.76 -17.50
N PHE A 39 -3.91 -9.43 -17.53
CA PHE A 39 -4.60 -8.65 -16.51
C PHE A 39 -6.10 -8.80 -16.64
N ASN A 40 -6.76 -9.15 -15.55
CA ASN A 40 -8.20 -9.40 -15.55
C ASN A 40 -8.98 -8.13 -15.20
N TRP A 41 -9.51 -7.46 -16.21
CA TRP A 41 -10.31 -6.24 -16.09
C TRP A 41 -11.76 -6.47 -15.65
N SER A 42 -12.24 -7.74 -15.61
CA SER A 42 -13.63 -8.05 -15.19
C SER A 42 -13.79 -8.15 -13.67
N LYS A 43 -12.73 -7.94 -12.89
CA LYS A 43 -12.79 -7.94 -11.43
C LYS A 43 -13.55 -6.71 -10.90
N PRO A 44 -14.26 -6.83 -9.76
CA PRO A 44 -14.99 -5.72 -9.16
C PRO A 44 -14.07 -4.61 -8.61
N PHE A 45 -12.80 -4.87 -8.48
CA PHE A 45 -11.78 -3.90 -8.06
C PHE A 45 -10.40 -4.26 -8.65
N VAL A 46 -9.55 -3.25 -8.73
CA VAL A 46 -8.13 -3.39 -9.09
C VAL A 46 -7.26 -3.06 -7.89
N GLN A 47 -6.12 -3.73 -7.77
CA GLN A 47 -5.11 -3.46 -6.76
C GLN A 47 -4.04 -2.52 -7.33
N LEU A 48 -3.73 -1.45 -6.61
CA LEU A 48 -2.73 -0.46 -6.97
C LEU A 48 -1.69 -0.36 -5.85
N GLU A 49 -0.45 -0.62 -6.15
CA GLU A 49 0.66 -0.39 -5.23
C GLU A 49 1.25 1.00 -5.52
N THR A 50 1.29 1.88 -4.51
CA THR A 50 1.98 3.18 -4.61
C THR A 50 3.28 3.18 -3.81
N THR A 51 3.37 2.31 -2.79
CA THR A 51 4.57 2.06 -2.01
C THR A 51 4.76 0.58 -1.74
N ARG A 52 6.02 0.15 -1.58
CA ARG A 52 6.38 -1.20 -1.16
C ARG A 52 7.30 -1.17 0.04
N GLY A 53 6.99 -2.03 1.02
CA GLY A 53 7.68 -2.09 2.30
C GLY A 53 6.86 -1.47 3.43
N CYS A 54 7.35 -1.63 4.65
CA CYS A 54 6.73 -1.07 5.84
C CYS A 54 7.80 -0.61 6.83
N PHE A 55 7.62 0.56 7.40
CA PHE A 55 8.52 1.09 8.44
C PHE A 55 8.35 0.39 9.78
N ASN A 56 7.17 -0.18 10.04
CA ASN A 56 6.85 -0.95 11.24
C ASN A 56 7.53 -2.33 11.25
N THR A 57 7.71 -2.87 12.46
CA THR A 57 8.30 -4.20 12.71
C THR A 57 7.35 -5.10 13.48
N CYS A 58 6.04 -4.97 13.23
CA CYS A 58 5.01 -5.72 13.95
C CYS A 58 5.28 -7.22 13.89
N ALA A 59 5.31 -7.87 15.08
CA ALA A 59 5.69 -9.28 15.22
C ALA A 59 4.74 -10.27 14.54
N PHE A 60 3.50 -9.85 14.30
CA PHE A 60 2.47 -10.66 13.65
C PHE A 60 2.38 -10.46 12.13
N CYS A 61 3.11 -9.48 11.57
CA CYS A 61 2.94 -9.05 10.18
C CYS A 61 4.03 -9.62 9.27
N VAL A 62 3.64 -10.28 8.18
CA VAL A 62 4.57 -10.80 7.17
C VAL A 62 5.39 -9.71 6.46
N SER A 63 4.89 -8.48 6.44
CA SER A 63 5.57 -7.31 5.85
C SER A 63 6.34 -6.50 6.88
N GLY A 64 6.40 -6.96 8.14
CA GLY A 64 7.11 -6.28 9.22
C GLY A 64 8.59 -6.19 8.93
N GLY A 65 9.12 -4.94 8.95
CA GLY A 65 10.57 -4.71 8.76
C GLY A 65 11.05 -4.75 7.30
N GLU A 66 10.16 -4.79 6.31
CA GLU A 66 10.56 -4.66 4.90
C GLU A 66 10.98 -3.23 4.59
N LYS A 67 12.25 -2.94 4.81
CA LYS A 67 12.87 -1.62 4.63
C LYS A 67 13.90 -1.63 3.49
N PRO A 68 14.16 -0.45 2.88
CA PRO A 68 13.41 0.81 3.02
C PRO A 68 12.03 0.74 2.38
N VAL A 69 11.13 1.64 2.78
CA VAL A 69 9.88 1.87 2.04
C VAL A 69 10.23 2.53 0.71
N ARG A 70 9.81 1.92 -0.38
CA ARG A 70 10.07 2.37 -1.76
C ARG A 70 8.79 2.92 -2.36
N THR A 71 8.88 3.95 -3.17
CA THR A 71 7.72 4.66 -3.72
C THR A 71 7.74 4.66 -5.24
N LEU A 72 6.56 4.57 -5.87
CA LEU A 72 6.37 4.93 -7.27
C LEU A 72 6.28 6.46 -7.40
N SER A 73 6.64 7.00 -8.56
CA SER A 73 6.41 8.42 -8.85
C SER A 73 4.91 8.71 -8.95
N ILE A 74 4.53 9.95 -8.68
CA ILE A 74 3.14 10.40 -8.82
C ILE A 74 2.67 10.27 -10.28
N GLU A 75 3.54 10.56 -11.23
CA GLU A 75 3.30 10.44 -12.66
C GLU A 75 2.98 8.99 -13.05
N SER A 76 3.81 8.02 -12.59
CA SER A 76 3.57 6.61 -12.86
C SER A 76 2.25 6.12 -12.27
N ILE A 77 1.87 6.60 -11.07
CA ILE A 77 0.59 6.27 -10.45
C ILE A 77 -0.57 6.89 -11.25
N ARG A 78 -0.42 8.13 -11.73
CA ARG A 78 -1.41 8.82 -12.57
C ARG A 78 -1.67 8.05 -13.87
N GLU A 79 -0.62 7.65 -14.58
CA GLU A 79 -0.73 6.87 -15.81
C GLU A 79 -1.48 5.55 -15.59
N ARG A 80 -1.18 4.85 -14.50
CA ARG A 80 -1.89 3.62 -14.10
C ARG A 80 -3.36 3.88 -13.79
N LEU A 81 -3.68 4.95 -13.06
CA LEU A 81 -5.05 5.33 -12.74
C LEU A 81 -5.84 5.73 -13.99
N GLN A 82 -5.22 6.42 -14.96
CA GLN A 82 -5.83 6.74 -16.24
C GLN A 82 -6.21 5.46 -17.02
N LEU A 83 -5.32 4.47 -17.04
CA LEU A 83 -5.59 3.19 -17.66
C LEU A 83 -6.72 2.43 -16.94
N ILE A 84 -6.71 2.39 -15.62
CA ILE A 84 -7.74 1.78 -14.78
C ILE A 84 -9.11 2.46 -15.03
N HIS A 85 -9.13 3.77 -15.07
CA HIS A 85 -10.33 4.57 -15.36
C HIS A 85 -10.89 4.32 -16.77
N ALA A 86 -10.01 4.27 -17.77
CA ALA A 86 -10.38 3.99 -19.17
C ALA A 86 -11.04 2.60 -19.35
N HIS A 87 -10.73 1.65 -18.48
CA HIS A 87 -11.38 0.33 -18.44
C HIS A 87 -12.65 0.28 -17.58
N GLY A 88 -13.13 1.42 -17.10
CA GLY A 88 -14.38 1.53 -16.35
C GLY A 88 -14.37 0.96 -14.93
N ILE A 89 -13.18 0.74 -14.35
CA ILE A 89 -13.02 0.25 -12.97
C ILE A 89 -13.48 1.33 -11.98
N LYS A 90 -14.36 0.96 -11.07
CA LYS A 90 -14.96 1.87 -10.08
C LYS A 90 -14.33 1.77 -8.68
N ASN A 91 -13.54 0.74 -8.40
CA ASN A 91 -12.95 0.53 -7.09
C ASN A 91 -11.46 0.19 -7.23
N VAL A 92 -10.62 0.91 -6.51
CA VAL A 92 -9.18 0.67 -6.43
C VAL A 92 -8.79 0.42 -4.99
N ARG A 93 -8.13 -0.72 -4.72
CA ARG A 93 -7.52 -1.02 -3.42
C ARG A 93 -6.04 -0.67 -3.49
N VAL A 94 -5.65 0.33 -2.72
CA VAL A 94 -4.24 0.68 -2.56
C VAL A 94 -3.58 -0.31 -1.61
N LEU A 95 -2.51 -0.95 -2.06
CA LEU A 95 -1.82 -2.04 -1.32
C LEU A 95 -0.76 -1.55 -0.34
N ASP A 96 -0.63 -0.25 -0.18
CA ASP A 96 0.34 0.34 0.72
C ASP A 96 0.07 -0.11 2.15
N ARG A 97 1.07 -0.70 2.81
CA ARG A 97 0.93 -1.23 4.18
C ARG A 97 0.62 -0.17 5.24
N THR A 98 0.90 1.07 4.93
CA THR A 98 0.54 2.24 5.73
C THR A 98 0.54 3.45 4.82
N PHE A 99 -0.62 3.80 4.29
CA PHE A 99 -0.76 4.90 3.34
C PHE A 99 -0.21 6.23 3.89
N ASN A 100 -0.49 6.51 5.15
CA ASN A 100 -0.14 7.77 5.82
C ASN A 100 1.22 7.76 6.54
N TYR A 101 2.15 6.84 6.20
CA TYR A 101 3.49 6.82 6.80
C TYR A 101 4.29 8.10 6.51
N ASN A 102 4.02 8.74 5.39
CA ASN A 102 4.59 10.03 4.99
C ASN A 102 3.43 10.99 4.68
N PRO A 103 3.15 11.96 5.58
CA PRO A 103 1.99 12.85 5.43
C PRO A 103 2.03 13.70 4.16
N ARG A 104 3.20 14.20 3.76
CA ARG A 104 3.35 14.98 2.53
C ARG A 104 2.95 14.18 1.30
N ARG A 105 3.47 12.95 1.18
CA ARG A 105 3.13 12.06 0.09
C ARG A 105 1.65 11.66 0.12
N ALA A 106 1.11 11.38 1.31
CA ALA A 106 -0.31 11.07 1.45
C ALA A 106 -1.18 12.19 0.85
N LYS A 107 -0.89 13.46 1.13
CA LYS A 107 -1.61 14.60 0.55
C LYS A 107 -1.47 14.68 -0.97
N GLU A 108 -0.27 14.45 -1.50
CA GLU A 108 -0.05 14.42 -2.97
C GLU A 108 -0.91 13.35 -3.63
N LEU A 109 -1.00 12.15 -3.03
CA LEU A 109 -1.83 11.06 -3.52
C LEU A 109 -3.33 11.34 -3.37
N LEU A 110 -3.78 11.94 -2.27
CA LEU A 110 -5.18 12.33 -2.07
C LEU A 110 -5.65 13.32 -3.14
N ARG A 111 -4.80 14.31 -3.48
CA ARG A 111 -5.07 15.25 -4.57
C ARG A 111 -5.15 14.55 -5.93
N LEU A 112 -4.26 13.61 -6.20
CA LEU A 112 -4.32 12.80 -7.40
C LEU A 112 -5.61 11.96 -7.45
N PHE A 113 -6.01 11.33 -6.35
CA PHE A 113 -7.23 10.52 -6.31
C PHE A 113 -8.51 11.36 -6.54
N LEU A 114 -8.50 12.60 -6.07
CA LEU A 114 -9.61 13.53 -6.31
C LEU A 114 -9.85 13.81 -7.79
N GLU A 115 -8.82 13.75 -8.65
CA GLU A 115 -8.96 13.93 -10.10
C GLU A 115 -9.83 12.85 -10.76
N PHE A 116 -10.00 11.69 -10.11
CA PHE A 116 -10.81 10.56 -10.59
C PHE A 116 -12.19 10.47 -9.92
N HIS A 117 -12.57 11.45 -9.08
CA HIS A 117 -13.90 11.53 -8.52
C HIS A 117 -14.90 12.06 -9.57
N PRO A 118 -16.15 11.53 -9.63
CA PRO A 118 -16.77 10.49 -8.79
C PRO A 118 -16.59 9.05 -9.30
N ASP A 119 -15.78 8.85 -10.31
CA ASP A 119 -15.73 7.59 -11.05
C ASP A 119 -15.02 6.47 -10.31
N ILE A 120 -14.00 6.79 -9.52
CA ILE A 120 -13.23 5.80 -8.77
C ILE A 120 -13.33 6.06 -7.27
N ARG A 121 -13.56 4.98 -6.52
CA ARG A 121 -13.45 4.93 -5.05
C ARG A 121 -12.16 4.22 -4.67
N PHE A 122 -11.44 4.78 -3.69
CA PHE A 122 -10.17 4.23 -3.21
C PHE A 122 -10.30 3.64 -1.81
N HIS A 123 -9.77 2.42 -1.62
CA HIS A 123 -9.61 1.80 -0.30
C HIS A 123 -8.16 1.94 0.14
N LEU A 124 -7.93 2.50 1.34
CA LEU A 124 -6.63 2.81 1.90
C LEU A 124 -6.47 2.18 3.28
N GLU A 125 -5.34 1.51 3.53
CA GLU A 125 -4.94 1.07 4.87
C GLU A 125 -4.13 2.18 5.57
N ILE A 126 -4.60 2.66 6.71
CA ILE A 126 -3.97 3.75 7.47
C ILE A 126 -3.50 3.30 8.85
N HIS A 127 -2.50 4.00 9.36
CA HIS A 127 -2.09 3.87 10.76
C HIS A 127 -2.69 5.03 11.55
N PRO A 128 -3.68 4.78 12.44
CA PRO A 128 -4.42 5.88 13.08
C PRO A 128 -3.52 6.79 13.92
N ALA A 129 -2.51 6.26 14.62
CA ALA A 129 -1.56 7.08 15.39
C ALA A 129 -0.65 8.00 14.54
N LEU A 130 -0.72 7.92 13.21
CA LEU A 130 0.01 8.79 12.29
C LEU A 130 -0.91 9.79 11.57
N LEU A 131 -2.16 9.91 11.98
CA LEU A 131 -3.06 10.94 11.47
C LEU A 131 -2.80 12.26 12.21
N SER A 132 -2.02 13.14 11.56
CA SER A 132 -1.84 14.51 12.04
C SER A 132 -3.12 15.32 11.81
N GLU A 133 -3.32 16.39 12.59
CA GLU A 133 -4.46 17.30 12.41
C GLU A 133 -4.52 17.84 10.98
N GLU A 134 -3.39 18.22 10.43
CA GLU A 134 -3.29 18.69 9.05
C GLU A 134 -3.76 17.63 8.01
N LEU A 135 -3.50 16.35 8.25
CA LEU A 135 -3.97 15.29 7.37
C LEU A 135 -5.47 14.99 7.59
N LYS A 136 -5.97 15.12 8.82
CA LYS A 136 -7.41 15.02 9.13
C LYS A 136 -8.18 16.14 8.43
N GLU A 137 -7.68 17.38 8.46
CA GLU A 137 -8.26 18.51 7.74
C GLU A 137 -8.35 18.22 6.23
N GLU A 138 -7.27 17.79 5.59
CA GLU A 138 -7.29 17.41 4.18
C GLU A 138 -8.32 16.30 3.90
N LEU A 139 -8.38 15.27 4.74
CA LEU A 139 -9.36 14.18 4.59
C LEU A 139 -10.82 14.67 4.73
N SER A 140 -11.07 15.65 5.62
CA SER A 140 -12.41 16.20 5.85
C SER A 140 -12.93 17.01 4.66
N LEU A 141 -12.04 17.58 3.85
CA LEU A 141 -12.39 18.36 2.65
C LEU A 141 -12.70 17.47 1.44
N LEU A 142 -12.41 16.17 1.49
CA LEU A 142 -12.63 15.28 0.37
C LEU A 142 -14.12 14.92 0.21
N PRO A 143 -14.59 14.74 -1.01
CA PRO A 143 -15.98 14.38 -1.25
C PRO A 143 -16.33 13.01 -0.66
N LYS A 144 -17.54 12.92 -0.11
CA LYS A 144 -18.04 11.65 0.44
C LYS A 144 -18.05 10.56 -0.62
N GLY A 145 -17.57 9.38 -0.25
CA GLY A 145 -17.53 8.23 -1.13
C GLY A 145 -16.25 8.10 -1.97
N LEU A 146 -15.36 9.10 -1.98
CA LEU A 146 -14.06 8.99 -2.63
C LEU A 146 -13.18 7.93 -1.94
N LEU A 147 -13.18 7.91 -0.60
CA LEU A 147 -12.33 7.03 0.19
C LEU A 147 -13.12 6.04 1.03
N HIS A 148 -12.53 4.86 1.19
CA HIS A 148 -12.81 3.90 2.26
C HIS A 148 -11.50 3.71 3.04
N LEU A 149 -11.50 4.07 4.33
CA LEU A 149 -10.32 3.97 5.18
C LEU A 149 -10.43 2.74 6.07
N GLU A 150 -9.39 1.91 6.06
CA GLU A 150 -9.21 0.80 6.98
C GLU A 150 -8.14 1.17 8.01
N ALA A 151 -8.54 1.28 9.29
CA ALA A 151 -7.66 1.70 10.38
C ALA A 151 -7.44 0.56 11.37
N GLY A 152 -6.23 0.02 11.41
CA GLY A 152 -5.88 -1.04 12.35
C GLY A 152 -5.43 -0.50 13.70
N ILE A 153 -6.20 -0.73 14.77
CA ILE A 153 -5.78 -0.44 16.17
C ILE A 153 -5.00 -1.63 16.75
N GLN A 154 -5.39 -2.84 16.42
CA GLN A 154 -4.85 -4.15 16.81
C GLN A 154 -5.16 -4.53 18.26
N SER A 155 -5.04 -3.63 19.25
CA SER A 155 -5.38 -3.88 20.64
C SER A 155 -5.68 -2.57 21.36
N LEU A 156 -6.58 -2.64 22.34
CA LEU A 156 -6.84 -1.55 23.31
C LEU A 156 -6.00 -1.68 24.59
N ARG A 157 -4.97 -2.52 24.59
CA ARG A 157 -4.08 -2.76 25.72
C ARG A 157 -2.64 -2.43 25.34
N GLU A 158 -2.07 -1.39 25.95
CA GLU A 158 -0.69 -0.95 25.74
C GLU A 158 0.34 -2.09 25.83
N PRO A 159 0.31 -2.98 26.87
CA PRO A 159 1.30 -4.06 26.93
C PRO A 159 1.22 -5.06 25.76
N VAL A 160 0.06 -5.18 25.11
CA VAL A 160 -0.11 -6.02 23.92
C VAL A 160 0.48 -5.33 22.70
N LEU A 161 0.27 -4.02 22.54
CA LEU A 161 0.86 -3.23 21.47
C LEU A 161 2.39 -3.24 21.56
N GLU A 162 2.96 -3.06 22.74
CA GLU A 162 4.40 -3.15 22.99
C GLU A 162 4.98 -4.51 22.59
N LYS A 163 4.37 -5.60 23.08
CA LYS A 163 4.79 -6.98 22.73
C LYS A 163 4.67 -7.26 21.24
N SER A 164 3.68 -6.69 20.58
CA SER A 164 3.50 -6.82 19.13
C SER A 164 4.46 -5.95 18.32
N ARG A 165 5.31 -5.13 18.97
CA ARG A 165 6.24 -4.18 18.33
C ARG A 165 5.56 -3.22 17.36
N ARG A 166 4.29 -2.89 17.64
CA ARG A 166 3.57 -1.90 16.85
C ARG A 166 3.94 -0.50 17.30
N MET A 167 4.33 0.34 16.35
CA MET A 167 4.68 1.73 16.63
C MET A 167 3.44 2.56 16.99
N GLY A 168 3.63 3.58 17.84
CA GLY A 168 2.59 4.52 18.29
C GLY A 168 1.93 4.10 19.60
N LYS A 169 1.40 5.07 20.33
CA LYS A 169 0.65 4.86 21.57
C LYS A 169 -0.82 4.63 21.25
N LEU A 170 -1.52 3.96 22.13
CA LEU A 170 -2.97 3.77 22.02
C LEU A 170 -3.70 5.12 22.02
N SER A 171 -3.28 6.08 22.88
CA SER A 171 -3.85 7.43 22.92
C SER A 171 -3.82 8.08 21.54
N ASP A 172 -2.65 8.07 20.87
CA ASP A 172 -2.48 8.69 19.56
C ASP A 172 -3.36 8.02 18.50
N ALA A 173 -3.51 6.69 18.59
CA ALA A 173 -4.38 5.96 17.68
C ALA A 173 -5.87 6.29 17.88
N LEU A 174 -6.30 6.47 19.14
CA LEU A 174 -7.67 6.87 19.46
C LEU A 174 -7.96 8.32 19.06
N ASP A 175 -6.99 9.22 19.28
CA ASP A 175 -7.10 10.63 18.87
C ASP A 175 -7.10 10.76 17.33
N GLY A 176 -6.35 9.92 16.63
CA GLY A 176 -6.38 9.85 15.17
C GLY A 176 -7.73 9.40 14.59
N LEU A 177 -8.58 8.74 15.36
CA LEU A 177 -9.90 8.26 14.91
C LEU A 177 -11.06 9.19 15.31
N ARG A 178 -10.80 10.28 16.03
CA ARG A 178 -11.78 11.33 16.40
C ARG A 178 -11.78 12.46 15.38
#